data_c1875d5be05dc339d2e80a4d1632a246
#
_entry.id   c1875d5be05dc339d2e80a4d1632a246
#
_cell.length_a   1.000
_cell.length_b   1.000
_cell.length_c   1.000
_cell.angle_alpha   90.00
_cell.angle_beta   90.00
_cell.angle_gamma   90.00
#
_symmetry.space_group_name_H-M   'P 1'
#
loop_
_entity.id
_entity.type
_entity.pdbx_description
1 polymer ?
#
loop_
_entity_poly.entity_id
_entity_poly.type
_entity_poly.pdbx_seq_one_letter_code
_entity_poly.pdbx_strand_id
1 'polypeptide(L)'
;MQKYNTYSTIEEVARLQPKIRKMKFKETHKTALAKVLSDLIQSDGIVNQGEMDCLTHVFKVLNITAASTKKSASLTLSSALSYLKSLGNMEKMAILKIFQQLSLSDDSLDPNESLLISAMLLSIQIELPETQGIHASLVSIPNLAFDTQNAVLYVESNYDTDINAKIENEYDSICNLLKDSNREFFYLPKVMQEMSRKSNTFHDTLSYLEPTLTDEQLGLINTNIKLMTTADLSKEIFLNYLNVNGFNLNKPCFFFKISNKMPSRFQNFLILEIASDPLLTLQRFYQLNSSITQLEIKGLTEKGKRSLNKLNVKTIHAKKDEVQYTGFHKVIIDTLLKYNSSQGISRIFVAENGSIYLTDRNNIEVKMSSISKALYILFLLHTEGIKLNYLVDHKKQLYKIYRHISTYGEDELLYTAIDNIIDITGTTMSANISRIKKAFVSVLGDDATLYLIQGNRNEKKTINLDRKLVVFENRSLFE
;
A
#
# COMPACT_ATOMS: atom_id res chain seq x y z
N MET A 1 9.40 23.92 41.91
CA MET A 1 9.82 24.63 40.67
C MET A 1 8.96 24.30 39.44
N GLN A 2 8.08 23.33 39.49
CA GLN A 2 7.17 22.95 38.35
C GLN A 2 5.95 23.90 38.15
N LYS A 3 5.67 24.79 39.10
CA LYS A 3 4.49 25.67 39.05
C LYS A 3 4.55 26.85 38.08
N TYR A 4 5.73 27.23 37.59
CA TYR A 4 5.87 28.50 36.84
C TYR A 4 5.48 28.38 35.37
N ASN A 5 5.57 27.19 34.73
CA ASN A 5 5.29 27.05 33.32
C ASN A 5 3.84 26.79 32.96
N THR A 6 3.15 26.04 33.82
CA THR A 6 1.68 25.82 33.70
C THR A 6 0.90 27.14 33.73
N TYR A 7 1.38 28.12 34.49
CA TYR A 7 0.76 29.46 34.58
C TYR A 7 0.92 30.27 33.29
N SER A 8 2.10 30.21 32.61
CA SER A 8 2.33 30.96 31.38
C SER A 8 1.46 30.44 30.22
N THR A 9 1.32 29.13 30.08
CA THR A 9 0.51 28.48 29.04
C THR A 9 -0.99 28.73 29.29
N ILE A 10 -1.44 28.67 30.55
CA ILE A 10 -2.82 28.98 30.93
C ILE A 10 -3.13 30.48 30.72
N GLU A 11 -2.18 31.39 30.98
CA GLU A 11 -2.34 32.80 30.68
C GLU A 11 -2.43 33.11 29.17
N GLU A 12 -1.72 32.42 28.33
CA GLU A 12 -1.82 32.56 26.86
C GLU A 12 -3.17 32.04 26.34
N VAL A 13 -3.65 30.89 26.84
CA VAL A 13 -4.99 30.42 26.51
C VAL A 13 -6.04 31.42 27.02
N ALA A 14 -5.82 32.02 28.20
CA ALA A 14 -6.69 33.06 28.72
C ALA A 14 -6.75 34.32 27.85
N ARG A 15 -5.64 34.72 27.22
CA ARG A 15 -5.60 35.85 26.25
C ARG A 15 -6.34 35.52 24.95
N LEU A 16 -6.45 34.27 24.54
CA LEU A 16 -7.23 33.84 23.38
C LEU A 16 -8.74 33.71 23.68
N GLN A 17 -9.11 33.58 24.97
CA GLN A 17 -10.52 33.40 25.42
C GLN A 17 -11.52 34.37 24.77
N PRO A 18 -11.27 35.71 24.66
CA PRO A 18 -12.26 36.61 24.10
C PRO A 18 -12.57 36.34 22.62
N LYS A 19 -11.57 35.82 21.84
CA LYS A 19 -11.74 35.48 20.42
C LYS A 19 -12.39 34.10 20.27
N ILE A 20 -11.98 33.12 21.07
CA ILE A 20 -12.50 31.74 21.02
C ILE A 20 -13.93 31.69 21.54
N ARG A 21 -14.28 32.44 22.60
CA ARG A 21 -15.66 32.53 23.15
C ARG A 21 -16.68 33.09 22.14
N LYS A 22 -16.23 33.88 21.17
CA LYS A 22 -17.10 34.40 20.10
C LYS A 22 -17.34 33.39 18.98
N MET A 23 -16.56 32.29 18.92
CA MET A 23 -16.71 31.23 17.90
C MET A 23 -17.83 30.29 18.31
N LYS A 24 -18.79 30.11 17.40
CA LYS A 24 -19.94 29.21 17.64
C LYS A 24 -19.63 27.81 17.08
N PHE A 25 -18.91 27.00 17.86
CA PHE A 25 -18.74 25.59 17.51
C PHE A 25 -20.05 24.81 17.71
N LYS A 26 -20.46 24.05 16.68
CA LYS A 26 -21.57 23.09 16.80
C LYS A 26 -21.15 21.94 17.74
N GLU A 27 -22.12 21.21 18.31
CA GLU A 27 -21.81 20.07 19.18
C GLU A 27 -20.99 18.98 18.49
N THR A 28 -21.18 18.78 17.19
CA THR A 28 -20.34 17.87 16.39
C THR A 28 -18.87 18.32 16.35
N HIS A 29 -18.62 19.62 16.19
CA HIS A 29 -17.26 20.20 16.22
C HIS A 29 -16.63 20.08 17.61
N LYS A 30 -17.40 20.30 18.69
CA LYS A 30 -16.93 20.16 20.07
C LYS A 30 -16.55 18.71 20.38
N THR A 31 -17.39 17.75 19.94
CA THR A 31 -17.10 16.32 20.08
C THR A 31 -15.85 15.93 19.30
N ALA A 32 -15.67 16.45 18.09
CA ALA A 32 -14.49 16.23 17.27
C ALA A 32 -13.23 16.84 17.90
N LEU A 33 -13.31 18.07 18.42
CA LEU A 33 -12.21 18.72 19.15
C LEU A 33 -11.83 17.94 20.41
N ALA A 34 -12.80 17.44 21.17
CA ALA A 34 -12.53 16.60 22.33
C ALA A 34 -11.71 15.36 21.94
N LYS A 35 -12.05 14.70 20.81
CA LYS A 35 -11.30 13.56 20.30
C LYS A 35 -9.87 13.93 19.90
N VAL A 36 -9.73 14.95 19.04
CA VAL A 36 -8.43 15.36 18.49
C VAL A 36 -7.47 15.80 19.59
N LEU A 37 -7.93 16.61 20.54
CA LEU A 37 -7.11 17.08 21.65
C LEU A 37 -6.73 15.96 22.63
N SER A 38 -7.64 15.01 22.89
CA SER A 38 -7.34 13.84 23.72
C SER A 38 -6.31 12.90 23.04
N ASP A 39 -6.38 12.74 21.71
CA ASP A 39 -5.41 11.93 20.98
C ASP A 39 -4.05 12.61 20.92
N LEU A 40 -4.02 13.94 20.86
CA LEU A 40 -2.78 14.72 20.84
C LEU A 40 -1.98 14.53 22.14
N ILE A 41 -2.59 14.71 23.31
CA ILE A 41 -1.90 14.51 24.60
C ILE A 41 -1.50 13.05 24.89
N GLN A 42 -2.05 12.10 24.14
CA GLN A 42 -1.71 10.67 24.27
C GLN A 42 -0.66 10.22 23.24
N SER A 43 -0.24 11.10 22.35
CA SER A 43 0.60 10.72 21.20
C SER A 43 2.00 10.25 21.60
N ASP A 44 2.57 10.82 22.66
CA ASP A 44 3.89 10.45 23.19
C ASP A 44 3.84 9.29 24.20
N GLY A 45 2.63 8.86 24.61
CA GLY A 45 2.38 7.78 25.57
C GLY A 45 2.54 8.19 27.04
N ILE A 46 2.77 9.47 27.33
CA ILE A 46 2.95 10.00 28.67
C ILE A 46 2.00 11.19 28.83
N VAL A 47 0.95 11.03 29.63
CA VAL A 47 0.03 12.13 29.96
C VAL A 47 0.45 12.74 31.28
N ASN A 48 0.92 13.97 31.26
CA ASN A 48 1.37 14.66 32.44
C ASN A 48 0.30 15.64 33.02
N GLN A 49 0.52 16.14 34.25
CA GLN A 49 -0.45 17.02 34.92
C GLN A 49 -0.62 18.35 34.17
N GLY A 50 0.44 18.89 33.58
CA GLY A 50 0.40 20.15 32.82
C GLY A 50 -0.50 20.09 31.62
N GLU A 51 -0.41 18.99 30.86
CA GLU A 51 -1.28 18.73 29.70
C GLU A 51 -2.74 18.56 30.14
N MET A 52 -2.99 17.80 31.22
CA MET A 52 -4.34 17.60 31.72
C MET A 52 -4.97 18.89 32.21
N ASP A 53 -4.20 19.76 32.87
CA ASP A 53 -4.67 21.07 33.34
C ASP A 53 -4.96 21.98 32.15
N CYS A 54 -4.08 22.00 31.13
CA CYS A 54 -4.27 22.74 29.91
C CYS A 54 -5.50 22.25 29.13
N LEU A 55 -5.64 20.93 28.93
CA LEU A 55 -6.79 20.31 28.27
C LEU A 55 -8.10 20.65 28.96
N THR A 56 -8.12 20.53 30.28
CA THR A 56 -9.29 20.86 31.11
C THR A 56 -9.70 22.33 30.95
N HIS A 57 -8.69 23.23 30.93
CA HIS A 57 -8.93 24.65 30.71
C HIS A 57 -9.50 24.91 29.30
N VAL A 58 -8.91 24.29 28.24
CA VAL A 58 -9.39 24.40 26.85
C VAL A 58 -10.82 23.89 26.73
N PHE A 59 -11.16 22.75 27.35
CA PHE A 59 -12.53 22.21 27.34
C PHE A 59 -13.52 23.18 27.96
N LYS A 60 -13.16 23.83 29.08
CA LYS A 60 -13.99 24.84 29.70
C LYS A 60 -14.20 26.07 28.81
N VAL A 61 -13.13 26.55 28.12
CA VAL A 61 -13.21 27.71 27.21
C VAL A 61 -14.09 27.42 26.02
N LEU A 62 -13.97 26.21 25.43
CA LEU A 62 -14.74 25.76 24.28
C LEU A 62 -16.16 25.29 24.62
N ASN A 63 -16.53 25.26 25.91
CA ASN A 63 -17.77 24.64 26.39
C ASN A 63 -17.93 23.18 25.92
N ILE A 64 -16.85 22.40 25.98
CA ILE A 64 -16.88 20.97 25.73
C ILE A 64 -17.39 20.28 26.99
N THR A 65 -18.55 19.63 26.91
CA THR A 65 -19.20 18.98 28.05
C THR A 65 -18.72 17.54 28.24
N ALA A 66 -18.95 17.00 29.45
CA ALA A 66 -18.69 15.56 29.68
C ALA A 66 -19.47 14.65 28.74
N ALA A 67 -20.64 15.05 28.24
CA ALA A 67 -21.41 14.33 27.25
C ALA A 67 -20.68 14.32 25.87
N SER A 68 -20.10 15.46 25.46
CA SER A 68 -19.32 15.57 24.24
C SER A 68 -18.02 14.72 24.32
N THR A 69 -17.36 14.73 25.49
CA THR A 69 -16.17 13.89 25.73
C THR A 69 -16.52 12.39 25.71
N LYS A 70 -17.63 11.98 26.29
CA LYS A 70 -18.10 10.59 26.24
C LYS A 70 -18.39 10.15 24.79
N LYS A 71 -19.04 11.00 24.01
CA LYS A 71 -19.30 10.74 22.58
C LYS A 71 -18.02 10.71 21.75
N SER A 72 -17.00 11.48 22.09
CA SER A 72 -15.74 11.52 21.36
C SER A 72 -14.99 10.17 21.39
N ALA A 73 -15.16 9.37 22.43
CA ALA A 73 -14.56 8.05 22.55
C ALA A 73 -15.02 7.05 21.46
N SER A 74 -16.18 7.28 20.84
CA SER A 74 -16.67 6.46 19.72
C SER A 74 -16.19 6.92 18.36
N LEU A 75 -15.55 8.10 18.25
CA LEU A 75 -15.01 8.64 17.01
C LEU A 75 -13.60 8.10 16.74
N THR A 76 -13.30 7.92 15.47
CA THR A 76 -11.90 7.79 15.02
C THR A 76 -11.29 9.18 14.85
N LEU A 77 -9.96 9.28 14.86
CA LEU A 77 -9.26 10.55 14.63
C LEU A 77 -9.59 11.10 13.22
N SER A 78 -9.59 10.24 12.21
CA SER A 78 -9.95 10.64 10.83
C SER A 78 -11.38 11.17 10.73
N SER A 79 -12.35 10.54 11.39
CA SER A 79 -13.73 11.03 11.43
C SER A 79 -13.84 12.38 12.12
N ALA A 80 -13.13 12.57 13.23
CA ALA A 80 -13.09 13.83 13.95
C ALA A 80 -12.51 14.96 13.07
N LEU A 81 -11.40 14.71 12.39
CA LEU A 81 -10.78 15.67 11.47
C LEU A 81 -11.69 16.03 10.29
N SER A 82 -12.49 15.09 9.78
CA SER A 82 -13.44 15.36 8.71
C SER A 82 -14.52 16.36 9.12
N TYR A 83 -15.00 16.32 10.37
CA TYR A 83 -15.90 17.33 10.91
C TYR A 83 -15.21 18.70 11.01
N LEU A 84 -13.96 18.76 11.48
CA LEU A 84 -13.21 20.01 11.63
C LEU A 84 -12.82 20.63 10.29
N LYS A 85 -12.70 19.83 9.22
CA LYS A 85 -12.41 20.31 7.87
C LYS A 85 -13.45 21.33 7.38
N SER A 86 -14.71 21.22 7.82
CA SER A 86 -15.81 22.11 7.45
C SER A 86 -15.77 23.49 8.12
N LEU A 87 -14.85 23.72 9.06
CA LEU A 87 -14.70 25.00 9.76
C LEU A 87 -14.09 26.07 8.86
N GLY A 88 -14.38 27.35 9.18
CA GLY A 88 -13.73 28.49 8.52
C GLY A 88 -12.26 28.61 8.91
N ASN A 89 -11.50 29.38 8.12
CA ASN A 89 -10.05 29.50 8.33
C ASN A 89 -9.71 30.13 9.72
N MET A 90 -10.55 31.05 10.20
CA MET A 90 -10.35 31.65 11.54
C MET A 90 -10.46 30.62 12.67
N GLU A 91 -11.45 29.74 12.58
CA GLU A 91 -11.62 28.64 13.55
C GLU A 91 -10.45 27.66 13.47
N LYS A 92 -10.01 27.30 12.26
CA LYS A 92 -8.84 26.41 12.06
C LYS A 92 -7.56 27.03 12.63
N MET A 93 -7.34 28.34 12.45
CA MET A 93 -6.21 29.04 13.05
C MET A 93 -6.26 29.07 14.58
N ALA A 94 -7.46 29.15 15.16
CA ALA A 94 -7.61 29.03 16.61
C ALA A 94 -7.29 27.64 17.12
N ILE A 95 -7.69 26.60 16.38
CA ILE A 95 -7.35 25.20 16.66
C ILE A 95 -5.84 24.98 16.60
N LEU A 96 -5.15 25.50 15.56
CA LEU A 96 -3.68 25.43 15.47
C LEU A 96 -3.02 25.99 16.76
N LYS A 97 -3.46 27.16 17.21
CA LYS A 97 -2.90 27.75 18.42
C LYS A 97 -3.17 26.91 19.68
N ILE A 98 -4.32 26.27 19.75
CA ILE A 98 -4.63 25.35 20.86
C ILE A 98 -3.69 24.13 20.80
N PHE A 99 -3.43 23.56 19.61
CA PHE A 99 -2.48 22.46 19.46
C PHE A 99 -1.09 22.85 19.95
N GLN A 100 -0.57 24.00 19.47
CA GLN A 100 0.73 24.51 19.89
C GLN A 100 0.84 24.75 21.40
N GLN A 101 -0.22 25.25 22.01
CA GLN A 101 -0.23 25.47 23.47
C GLN A 101 -0.29 24.17 24.26
N LEU A 102 -1.00 23.19 23.76
CA LEU A 102 -1.11 21.91 24.41
C LEU A 102 0.24 21.16 24.37
N SER A 103 0.91 21.13 23.23
CA SER A 103 2.24 20.50 23.11
C SER A 103 3.36 21.22 23.87
N LEU A 104 3.16 22.49 24.23
CA LEU A 104 4.13 23.23 25.04
C LEU A 104 3.89 23.13 26.54
N SER A 105 2.82 22.45 26.97
CA SER A 105 2.36 22.49 28.35
C SER A 105 3.26 21.73 29.34
N ASP A 106 4.15 20.88 28.86
CA ASP A 106 5.06 20.08 29.69
C ASP A 106 6.56 20.38 29.52
N ASP A 107 6.90 21.44 28.76
CA ASP A 107 8.29 21.82 28.42
C ASP A 107 9.08 20.72 27.66
N SER A 108 8.40 19.72 27.13
CA SER A 108 8.98 18.68 26.28
C SER A 108 8.33 18.74 24.90
N LEU A 109 9.11 18.46 23.87
CA LEU A 109 8.61 18.34 22.49
C LEU A 109 8.95 16.96 21.97
N ASP A 110 7.92 16.13 21.77
CA ASP A 110 8.09 14.83 21.13
C ASP A 110 7.99 14.99 19.60
N PRO A 111 8.94 14.45 18.82
CA PRO A 111 8.88 14.49 17.36
C PRO A 111 7.62 13.88 16.75
N ASN A 112 7.00 12.88 17.42
CA ASN A 112 5.76 12.27 16.95
C ASN A 112 4.57 13.23 17.15
N GLU A 113 4.60 14.05 18.18
CA GLU A 113 3.57 15.06 18.46
C GLU A 113 3.56 16.13 17.35
N SER A 114 4.72 16.68 17.01
CA SER A 114 4.85 17.63 15.89
C SER A 114 4.43 17.03 14.56
N LEU A 115 4.75 15.75 14.34
CA LEU A 115 4.31 15.03 13.14
C LEU A 115 2.79 14.84 13.11
N LEU A 116 2.19 14.51 14.24
CA LEU A 116 0.74 14.37 14.39
C LEU A 116 0.04 15.71 14.14
N ILE A 117 0.55 16.81 14.70
CA ILE A 117 0.03 18.16 14.46
C ILE A 117 0.11 18.49 12.96
N SER A 118 1.24 18.25 12.30
CA SER A 118 1.40 18.48 10.85
C SER A 118 0.37 17.69 10.05
N ALA A 119 0.16 16.41 10.39
CA ALA A 119 -0.83 15.55 9.75
C ALA A 119 -2.26 16.04 9.96
N MET A 120 -2.59 16.51 11.19
CA MET A 120 -3.90 17.07 11.52
C MET A 120 -4.17 18.36 10.74
N LEU A 121 -3.19 19.29 10.67
CA LEU A 121 -3.32 20.56 9.96
C LEU A 121 -3.59 20.36 8.47
N LEU A 122 -2.84 19.45 7.84
CA LEU A 122 -3.04 19.07 6.44
C LEU A 122 -4.42 18.45 6.23
N SER A 123 -4.84 17.56 7.14
CA SER A 123 -6.13 16.86 7.05
C SER A 123 -7.34 17.80 7.18
N ILE A 124 -7.27 18.83 8.02
CA ILE A 124 -8.32 19.85 8.12
C ILE A 124 -8.22 20.91 7.01
N GLN A 125 -7.18 20.84 6.18
CA GLN A 125 -6.91 21.79 5.10
C GLN A 125 -6.80 23.24 5.62
N ILE A 126 -5.88 23.46 6.55
CA ILE A 126 -5.57 24.81 7.02
C ILE A 126 -4.79 25.56 5.94
N GLU A 127 -5.14 26.83 5.72
CA GLU A 127 -4.48 27.70 4.74
C GLU A 127 -3.31 28.45 5.40
N LEU A 128 -2.12 27.91 5.25
CA LEU A 128 -0.85 28.52 5.64
C LEU A 128 0.08 28.55 4.42
N PRO A 129 1.03 29.49 4.35
CA PRO A 129 2.04 29.49 3.27
C PRO A 129 2.81 28.16 3.19
N GLU A 130 3.12 27.56 4.33
CA GLU A 130 3.86 26.32 4.46
C GLU A 130 3.07 25.09 4.02
N THR A 131 1.73 25.16 4.01
CA THR A 131 0.86 24.05 3.58
C THR A 131 0.53 24.09 2.09
N GLN A 132 0.91 25.15 1.37
CA GLN A 132 0.62 25.29 -0.05
C GLN A 132 1.26 24.18 -0.88
N GLY A 133 0.45 23.51 -1.72
CA GLY A 133 0.89 22.44 -2.61
C GLY A 133 1.19 21.10 -1.91
N ILE A 134 0.91 20.98 -0.60
CA ILE A 134 0.93 19.72 0.12
C ILE A 134 -0.51 19.19 0.27
N HIS A 135 -0.79 18.04 -0.31
CA HIS A 135 -2.08 17.37 -0.19
C HIS A 135 -1.90 16.11 0.66
N ALA A 136 -2.57 16.09 1.80
CA ALA A 136 -2.51 14.94 2.68
C ALA A 136 -3.82 14.74 3.43
N SER A 137 -4.05 13.51 3.87
CA SER A 137 -5.19 13.15 4.71
C SER A 137 -4.79 12.09 5.73
N LEU A 138 -5.37 12.18 6.92
CA LEU A 138 -5.18 11.20 7.98
C LEU A 138 -6.31 10.18 7.91
N VAL A 139 -5.95 8.89 7.93
CA VAL A 139 -6.88 7.77 7.99
C VAL A 139 -6.67 6.98 9.27
N SER A 140 -7.77 6.50 9.87
CA SER A 140 -7.75 5.66 11.06
C SER A 140 -8.20 4.25 10.68
N ILE A 141 -7.33 3.26 10.89
CA ILE A 141 -7.56 1.87 10.49
C ILE A 141 -7.71 1.03 11.75
N PRO A 142 -8.73 0.14 11.83
CA PRO A 142 -8.87 -0.78 12.96
C PRO A 142 -7.64 -1.65 13.12
N ASN A 143 -7.34 -2.03 14.34
CA ASN A 143 -6.13 -2.75 14.77
C ASN A 143 -5.57 -3.69 13.73
N LEU A 144 -4.43 -3.32 13.18
CA LEU A 144 -3.63 -4.17 12.32
C LEU A 144 -2.61 -4.91 13.18
N ALA A 145 -2.48 -6.21 12.92
CA ALA A 145 -1.58 -7.09 13.66
C ALA A 145 -0.09 -6.89 13.28
N PHE A 146 0.29 -5.71 12.77
CA PHE A 146 1.68 -5.47 12.41
C PHE A 146 2.22 -4.18 13.05
N ASP A 147 3.44 -4.28 13.53
CA ASP A 147 4.17 -3.15 14.08
C ASP A 147 5.06 -2.51 13.02
N THR A 148 4.53 -1.52 12.34
CA THR A 148 5.27 -0.75 11.32
C THR A 148 5.53 0.67 11.79
N GLN A 149 5.99 0.84 13.02
CA GLN A 149 6.12 2.19 13.60
C GLN A 149 6.92 3.14 12.71
N ASN A 150 7.87 2.63 11.95
CA ASN A 150 8.81 3.44 11.19
C ASN A 150 8.68 3.31 9.67
N ALA A 151 7.74 2.50 9.16
CA ALA A 151 7.61 2.27 7.73
C ALA A 151 6.96 3.45 6.99
N VAL A 152 7.52 3.80 5.85
CA VAL A 152 6.93 4.67 4.83
C VAL A 152 6.79 3.88 3.54
N LEU A 153 5.56 3.68 3.11
CA LEU A 153 5.25 2.91 1.91
C LEU A 153 4.89 3.84 0.76
N TYR A 154 5.51 3.64 -0.39
CA TYR A 154 5.02 4.20 -1.65
C TYR A 154 3.87 3.37 -2.18
N VAL A 155 2.78 4.02 -2.56
CA VAL A 155 1.54 3.37 -3.00
C VAL A 155 1.01 4.03 -4.25
N GLU A 156 0.62 3.20 -5.21
CA GLU A 156 -0.02 3.62 -6.45
C GLU A 156 -1.13 2.63 -6.84
N SER A 157 -2.16 3.09 -7.54
CA SER A 157 -3.21 2.22 -8.10
C SER A 157 -2.95 1.77 -9.53
N ASN A 158 -2.14 2.54 -10.25
CA ASN A 158 -1.66 2.25 -11.59
C ASN A 158 -0.19 2.64 -11.64
N TYR A 159 0.62 1.91 -12.41
CA TYR A 159 2.04 2.20 -12.54
C TYR A 159 2.25 3.56 -13.23
N ASP A 160 2.78 4.53 -12.48
CA ASP A 160 3.13 5.85 -12.99
C ASP A 160 4.62 5.85 -13.37
N THR A 161 4.89 5.80 -14.67
CA THR A 161 6.26 5.71 -15.21
C THR A 161 7.14 6.88 -14.77
N ASP A 162 6.58 8.11 -14.76
CA ASP A 162 7.35 9.32 -14.46
C ASP A 162 7.69 9.40 -12.98
N ILE A 163 6.75 9.10 -12.12
CA ILE A 163 6.94 9.09 -10.67
C ILE A 163 7.90 7.98 -10.26
N ASN A 164 7.71 6.77 -10.80
CA ASN A 164 8.60 5.64 -10.50
C ASN A 164 10.04 5.91 -10.97
N ALA A 165 10.24 6.46 -12.17
CA ALA A 165 11.57 6.86 -12.65
C ALA A 165 12.25 7.89 -11.73
N LYS A 166 11.51 8.87 -11.21
CA LYS A 166 12.04 9.84 -10.24
C LYS A 166 12.41 9.18 -8.92
N ILE A 167 11.55 8.29 -8.39
CA ILE A 167 11.85 7.54 -7.16
C ILE A 167 13.13 6.71 -7.33
N GLU A 168 13.31 6.02 -8.47
CA GLU A 168 14.50 5.22 -8.74
C GLU A 168 15.76 6.08 -8.82
N ASN A 169 15.70 7.23 -9.51
CA ASN A 169 16.81 8.14 -9.64
C ASN A 169 17.20 8.82 -8.31
N GLU A 170 16.24 9.06 -7.43
CA GLU A 170 16.43 9.79 -6.16
C GLU A 170 16.31 8.87 -4.94
N TYR A 171 16.36 7.55 -5.16
CA TYR A 171 16.09 6.54 -4.13
C TYR A 171 16.92 6.75 -2.87
N ASP A 172 18.23 6.93 -3.03
CA ASP A 172 19.14 7.10 -1.89
C ASP A 172 18.86 8.43 -1.16
N SER A 173 18.49 9.49 -1.87
CA SER A 173 18.11 10.78 -1.28
C SER A 173 16.82 10.67 -0.46
N ILE A 174 15.83 9.94 -0.97
CA ILE A 174 14.58 9.64 -0.26
C ILE A 174 14.87 8.80 0.99
N CYS A 175 15.65 7.74 0.86
CA CYS A 175 16.03 6.88 1.98
C CYS A 175 16.78 7.67 3.08
N ASN A 176 17.73 8.53 2.71
CA ASN A 176 18.47 9.34 3.65
C ASN A 176 17.57 10.34 4.38
N LEU A 177 16.69 11.04 3.66
CA LEU A 177 15.73 11.99 4.25
C LEU A 177 14.81 11.28 5.27
N LEU A 178 14.33 10.08 4.94
CA LEU A 178 13.47 9.30 5.84
C LEU A 178 14.24 8.73 7.02
N LYS A 179 15.47 8.29 6.81
CA LYS A 179 16.35 7.77 7.86
C LYS A 179 16.69 8.83 8.93
N ASP A 180 16.87 10.09 8.54
CA ASP A 180 17.06 11.21 9.47
C ASP A 180 15.88 11.37 10.44
N SER A 181 14.69 10.91 10.02
CA SER A 181 13.45 10.87 10.83
C SER A 181 13.19 9.49 11.46
N ASN A 182 14.18 8.61 11.50
CA ASN A 182 14.08 7.22 11.97
C ASN A 182 12.98 6.43 11.25
N ARG A 183 12.89 6.59 9.92
CA ARG A 183 11.90 5.91 9.07
C ARG A 183 12.58 5.11 7.98
N GLU A 184 11.93 4.03 7.57
CA GLU A 184 12.39 3.11 6.53
C GLU A 184 11.46 3.20 5.32
N PHE A 185 12.05 3.33 4.13
CA PHE A 185 11.31 3.44 2.88
C PHE A 185 11.04 2.09 2.24
N PHE A 186 9.78 1.78 2.01
CA PHE A 186 9.33 0.60 1.30
C PHE A 186 8.83 0.98 -0.10
N TYR A 187 9.68 0.72 -1.08
CA TYR A 187 9.38 0.90 -2.49
C TYR A 187 9.15 -0.49 -3.10
N LEU A 188 7.90 -0.86 -3.29
CA LEU A 188 7.50 -2.20 -3.72
C LEU A 188 8.15 -2.65 -5.04
N PRO A 189 8.30 -1.81 -6.09
CA PRO A 189 9.00 -2.20 -7.31
C PRO A 189 10.40 -2.76 -7.04
N LYS A 190 11.17 -2.13 -6.16
CA LYS A 190 12.51 -2.58 -5.79
C LYS A 190 12.45 -3.85 -4.94
N VAL A 191 11.55 -3.91 -3.98
CA VAL A 191 11.34 -5.09 -3.14
C VAL A 191 11.00 -6.30 -4.03
N MET A 192 10.03 -6.16 -4.93
CA MET A 192 9.65 -7.25 -5.84
C MET A 192 10.76 -7.63 -6.82
N GLN A 193 11.53 -6.67 -7.31
CA GLN A 193 12.68 -6.93 -8.16
C GLN A 193 13.76 -7.74 -7.45
N GLU A 194 14.05 -7.42 -6.19
CA GLU A 194 15.00 -8.18 -5.37
C GLU A 194 14.48 -9.58 -5.07
N MET A 195 13.19 -9.71 -4.77
CA MET A 195 12.52 -10.99 -4.54
C MET A 195 12.54 -11.88 -5.77
N SER A 196 12.30 -11.33 -6.97
CA SER A 196 12.32 -12.10 -8.23
C SER A 196 13.73 -12.52 -8.67
N ARG A 197 14.76 -11.70 -8.41
CA ARG A 197 16.16 -12.00 -8.76
C ARG A 197 16.80 -13.10 -7.90
N LYS A 198 16.31 -13.29 -6.68
CA LYS A 198 16.88 -14.20 -5.68
C LYS A 198 15.93 -15.38 -5.40
N SER A 199 15.33 -15.99 -6.43
CA SER A 199 14.27 -16.99 -6.23
C SER A 199 14.65 -18.15 -5.29
N ASN A 200 15.89 -18.63 -5.32
CA ASN A 200 16.33 -19.71 -4.41
C ASN A 200 16.65 -19.20 -2.99
N THR A 201 17.27 -18.03 -2.87
CA THR A 201 17.56 -17.40 -1.56
C THR A 201 16.32 -16.76 -0.93
N PHE A 202 15.31 -16.43 -1.73
CA PHE A 202 14.05 -15.88 -1.22
C PHE A 202 13.24 -16.91 -0.46
N HIS A 203 13.15 -18.14 -0.95
CA HIS A 203 12.52 -19.26 -0.25
C HIS A 203 13.16 -19.46 1.13
N ASP A 204 14.49 -19.50 1.18
CA ASP A 204 15.23 -19.69 2.42
C ASP A 204 15.04 -18.49 3.38
N THR A 205 15.01 -17.27 2.84
CA THR A 205 14.76 -16.04 3.61
C THR A 205 13.35 -16.02 4.19
N LEU A 206 12.33 -16.37 3.40
CA LEU A 206 10.95 -16.47 3.89
C LEU A 206 10.79 -17.56 4.94
N SER A 207 11.38 -18.73 4.73
CA SER A 207 11.34 -19.84 5.69
C SER A 207 12.02 -19.45 7.01
N TYR A 208 13.05 -18.61 6.96
CA TYR A 208 13.72 -18.08 8.15
C TYR A 208 12.85 -17.00 8.86
N LEU A 209 12.25 -16.08 8.10
CA LEU A 209 11.45 -14.99 8.66
C LEU A 209 10.07 -15.45 9.18
N GLU A 210 9.48 -16.43 8.50
CA GLU A 210 8.17 -17.00 8.85
C GLU A 210 8.26 -18.54 8.84
N PRO A 211 8.86 -19.15 9.85
CA PRO A 211 9.11 -20.60 9.90
C PRO A 211 7.83 -21.44 9.98
N THR A 212 6.68 -20.80 10.13
CA THR A 212 5.36 -21.45 10.13
C THR A 212 4.77 -21.67 8.74
N LEU A 213 5.39 -21.11 7.69
CA LEU A 213 4.95 -21.29 6.30
C LEU A 213 5.27 -22.72 5.83
N THR A 214 4.27 -23.35 5.22
CA THR A 214 4.45 -24.66 4.55
C THR A 214 5.12 -24.47 3.18
N ASP A 215 5.73 -25.54 2.63
CA ASP A 215 6.32 -25.54 1.30
C ASP A 215 5.28 -25.17 0.22
N GLU A 216 4.03 -25.58 0.40
CA GLU A 216 2.90 -25.23 -0.47
C GLU A 216 2.63 -23.73 -0.44
N GLN A 217 2.61 -23.12 0.75
CA GLN A 217 2.43 -21.67 0.92
C GLN A 217 3.61 -20.88 0.34
N LEU A 218 4.84 -21.36 0.52
CA LEU A 218 6.03 -20.76 -0.07
C LEU A 218 5.98 -20.83 -1.61
N GLY A 219 5.56 -21.95 -2.17
CA GLY A 219 5.33 -22.11 -3.61
C GLY A 219 4.27 -21.13 -4.14
N LEU A 220 3.18 -20.94 -3.38
CA LEU A 220 2.12 -20.00 -3.71
C LEU A 220 2.62 -18.54 -3.70
N ILE A 221 3.37 -18.15 -2.67
CA ILE A 221 3.97 -16.81 -2.59
C ILE A 221 4.89 -16.55 -3.78
N ASN A 222 5.78 -17.50 -4.10
CA ASN A 222 6.70 -17.38 -5.24
C ASN A 222 5.95 -17.24 -6.57
N THR A 223 4.84 -17.94 -6.73
CA THR A 223 4.00 -17.84 -7.91
C THR A 223 3.34 -16.47 -7.98
N ASN A 224 2.74 -16.01 -6.89
CA ASN A 224 2.01 -14.75 -6.85
C ASN A 224 2.92 -13.52 -7.01
N ILE A 225 4.14 -13.56 -6.50
CA ILE A 225 5.15 -12.50 -6.73
C ILE A 225 5.44 -12.34 -8.23
N LYS A 226 5.52 -13.44 -8.99
CA LYS A 226 5.75 -13.39 -10.44
C LYS A 226 4.54 -12.88 -11.22
N LEU A 227 3.35 -13.01 -10.65
CA LEU A 227 2.07 -12.73 -11.31
C LEU A 227 1.54 -11.32 -11.05
N MET A 228 1.82 -10.77 -9.87
CA MET A 228 1.33 -9.45 -9.48
C MET A 228 2.25 -8.36 -9.98
N THR A 229 1.66 -7.31 -10.56
CA THR A 229 2.36 -6.04 -10.72
C THR A 229 2.50 -5.36 -9.35
N THR A 230 3.46 -4.45 -9.23
CA THR A 230 3.62 -3.65 -8.00
C THR A 230 2.41 -2.80 -7.68
N ALA A 231 1.71 -2.32 -8.72
CA ALA A 231 0.46 -1.59 -8.59
C ALA A 231 -0.67 -2.50 -8.05
N ASP A 232 -0.78 -3.74 -8.55
CA ASP A 232 -1.76 -4.72 -8.05
C ASP A 232 -1.50 -5.05 -6.57
N LEU A 233 -0.24 -5.28 -6.19
CA LEU A 233 0.13 -5.55 -4.81
C LEU A 233 -0.18 -4.35 -3.90
N SER A 234 0.14 -3.13 -4.31
CA SER A 234 -0.20 -1.91 -3.58
C SER A 234 -1.70 -1.78 -3.38
N LYS A 235 -2.47 -2.01 -4.44
CA LYS A 235 -3.93 -1.95 -4.41
C LYS A 235 -4.53 -3.01 -3.47
N GLU A 236 -4.05 -4.25 -3.55
CA GLU A 236 -4.51 -5.34 -2.67
C GLU A 236 -4.19 -5.07 -1.20
N ILE A 237 -2.98 -4.59 -0.89
CA ILE A 237 -2.62 -4.19 0.47
C ILE A 237 -3.58 -3.11 0.98
N PHE A 238 -3.84 -2.08 0.19
CA PHE A 238 -4.67 -0.95 0.62
C PHE A 238 -6.14 -1.31 0.76
N LEU A 239 -6.73 -1.94 -0.24
CA LEU A 239 -8.17 -2.19 -0.26
C LEU A 239 -8.57 -3.38 0.59
N ASN A 240 -7.82 -4.47 0.50
CA ASN A 240 -8.22 -5.75 1.08
C ASN A 240 -7.55 -6.02 2.42
N TYR A 241 -6.26 -5.72 2.57
CA TYR A 241 -5.56 -5.98 3.82
C TYR A 241 -5.79 -4.86 4.83
N LEU A 242 -5.55 -3.61 4.44
CA LEU A 242 -5.74 -2.44 5.31
C LEU A 242 -7.20 -2.00 5.40
N ASN A 243 -8.06 -2.54 4.52
CA ASN A 243 -9.50 -2.21 4.46
C ASN A 243 -9.75 -0.68 4.48
N VAL A 244 -8.94 0.07 3.73
CA VAL A 244 -9.04 1.53 3.63
C VAL A 244 -10.21 1.88 2.73
N ASN A 245 -11.42 1.73 3.25
CA ASN A 245 -12.65 2.01 2.53
C ASN A 245 -12.82 3.51 2.29
N GLY A 246 -13.21 3.86 1.07
CA GLY A 246 -13.52 5.24 0.68
C GLY A 246 -12.32 6.11 0.35
N PHE A 247 -11.11 5.56 0.32
CA PHE A 247 -9.93 6.26 -0.18
C PHE A 247 -9.73 5.99 -1.68
N ASN A 248 -9.63 7.07 -2.45
CA ASN A 248 -9.38 6.99 -3.88
C ASN A 248 -7.88 7.21 -4.16
N LEU A 249 -7.18 6.13 -4.53
CA LEU A 249 -5.75 6.16 -4.92
C LEU A 249 -5.57 6.73 -6.34
N ASN A 250 -6.26 7.79 -6.70
CA ASN A 250 -6.14 8.40 -8.03
C ASN A 250 -4.74 8.96 -8.31
N LYS A 251 -3.96 9.20 -7.27
CA LYS A 251 -2.59 9.69 -7.35
C LYS A 251 -1.67 8.82 -6.52
N PRO A 252 -0.42 8.65 -6.96
CA PRO A 252 0.62 8.04 -6.13
C PRO A 252 0.76 8.79 -4.81
N CYS A 253 1.07 8.09 -3.73
CA CYS A 253 1.19 8.69 -2.41
C CYS A 253 2.24 7.98 -1.56
N PHE A 254 2.71 8.68 -0.53
CA PHE A 254 3.41 8.09 0.59
C PHE A 254 2.43 7.81 1.72
N PHE A 255 2.55 6.64 2.31
CA PHE A 255 1.75 6.17 3.41
C PHE A 255 2.62 6.01 4.66
N PHE A 256 2.33 6.82 5.69
CA PHE A 256 3.09 6.88 6.93
C PHE A 256 2.24 6.40 8.10
N LYS A 257 2.79 5.60 8.98
CA LYS A 257 2.17 5.40 10.29
C LYS A 257 2.44 6.60 11.19
N ILE A 258 1.38 7.17 11.74
CA ILE A 258 1.45 8.14 12.81
C ILE A 258 1.36 7.36 14.12
N SER A 259 2.48 7.28 14.83
CA SER A 259 2.59 6.48 16.04
C SER A 259 1.74 7.06 17.17
N ASN A 260 0.82 6.27 17.73
CA ASN A 260 0.31 6.47 19.07
C ASN A 260 1.01 5.45 19.96
N LYS A 261 1.81 5.89 20.93
CA LYS A 261 2.49 5.00 21.89
C LYS A 261 1.49 4.32 22.84
N MET A 262 0.30 4.89 23.00
CA MET A 262 -0.78 4.27 23.77
C MET A 262 -1.51 3.20 22.94
N PRO A 263 -1.91 2.07 23.56
CA PRO A 263 -2.75 1.08 22.89
C PRO A 263 -4.07 1.72 22.44
N SER A 264 -4.30 1.76 21.15
CA SER A 264 -5.53 2.31 20.58
C SER A 264 -6.25 1.23 19.77
N ARG A 265 -7.57 1.32 19.73
CA ARG A 265 -8.44 0.48 18.89
C ARG A 265 -8.19 0.72 17.39
N PHE A 266 -7.66 1.89 17.06
CA PHE A 266 -7.36 2.33 15.72
C PHE A 266 -5.92 2.79 15.64
N GLN A 267 -5.27 2.47 14.53
CA GLN A 267 -3.98 3.02 14.16
C GLN A 267 -4.20 4.16 13.15
N ASN A 268 -3.44 5.23 13.30
CA ASN A 268 -3.56 6.40 12.44
C ASN A 268 -2.42 6.43 11.43
N PHE A 269 -2.77 6.71 10.18
CA PHE A 269 -1.83 6.82 9.08
C PHE A 269 -2.04 8.13 8.34
N LEU A 270 -0.95 8.72 7.90
CA LEU A 270 -0.95 9.85 6.99
C LEU A 270 -0.79 9.34 5.56
N ILE A 271 -1.65 9.78 4.68
CA ILE A 271 -1.55 9.64 3.24
C ILE A 271 -1.09 10.97 2.68
N LEU A 272 0.10 11.01 2.11
CA LEU A 272 0.70 12.20 1.51
C LEU A 272 0.73 12.02 0.00
N GLU A 273 -0.13 12.77 -0.73
CA GLU A 273 -0.23 12.68 -2.18
C GLU A 273 1.04 13.24 -2.86
N ILE A 274 1.51 12.56 -3.90
CA ILE A 274 2.62 13.01 -4.73
C ILE A 274 2.04 13.77 -5.92
N ALA A 275 2.33 15.06 -6.03
CA ALA A 275 1.82 15.87 -7.14
C ALA A 275 2.60 15.62 -8.44
N SER A 276 3.93 15.69 -8.39
CA SER A 276 4.80 15.52 -9.56
C SER A 276 6.23 15.10 -9.21
N ASP A 277 6.66 15.30 -7.97
CA ASP A 277 8.02 15.04 -7.52
C ASP A 277 8.01 14.44 -6.12
N PRO A 278 8.44 13.17 -5.98
CA PRO A 278 8.42 12.45 -4.71
C PRO A 278 9.32 13.06 -3.64
N LEU A 279 10.57 13.36 -4.00
CA LEU A 279 11.54 13.90 -3.04
C LEU A 279 11.13 15.30 -2.57
N LEU A 280 10.72 16.17 -3.48
CA LEU A 280 10.24 17.51 -3.14
C LEU A 280 8.99 17.46 -2.27
N THR A 281 8.08 16.50 -2.51
CA THR A 281 6.88 16.31 -1.68
C THR A 281 7.27 15.99 -0.24
N LEU A 282 8.21 15.06 -0.03
CA LEU A 282 8.72 14.71 1.30
C LEU A 282 9.45 15.89 1.95
N GLN A 283 10.33 16.57 1.20
CA GLN A 283 11.06 17.75 1.71
C GLN A 283 10.11 18.84 2.20
N ARG A 284 9.08 19.18 1.44
CA ARG A 284 8.07 20.17 1.85
C ARG A 284 7.31 19.73 3.10
N PHE A 285 6.94 18.46 3.18
CA PHE A 285 6.27 17.92 4.36
C PHE A 285 7.16 18.02 5.62
N TYR A 286 8.44 17.66 5.51
CA TYR A 286 9.39 17.79 6.62
C TYR A 286 9.74 19.23 6.94
N GLN A 287 9.73 20.13 5.96
CA GLN A 287 9.87 21.58 6.21
C GLN A 287 8.69 22.13 7.01
N LEU A 288 7.44 21.73 6.66
CA LEU A 288 6.25 22.09 7.46
C LEU A 288 6.40 21.60 8.89
N ASN A 289 6.77 20.32 9.08
CA ASN A 289 6.99 19.75 10.41
C ASN A 289 8.07 20.51 11.19
N SER A 290 9.19 20.84 10.55
CA SER A 290 10.27 21.63 11.16
C SER A 290 9.82 23.05 11.51
N SER A 291 8.98 23.69 10.69
CA SER A 291 8.43 25.01 10.97
C SER A 291 7.52 25.00 12.19
N ILE A 292 6.68 23.98 12.35
CA ILE A 292 5.82 23.78 13.53
C ILE A 292 6.71 23.57 14.76
N THR A 293 7.70 22.69 14.68
CA THR A 293 8.67 22.45 15.76
C THR A 293 9.41 23.72 16.17
N GLN A 294 9.83 24.56 15.22
CA GLN A 294 10.51 25.82 15.53
C GLN A 294 9.59 26.85 16.21
N LEU A 295 8.31 26.90 15.84
CA LEU A 295 7.33 27.75 16.52
C LEU A 295 7.12 27.29 17.96
N GLU A 296 7.05 25.97 18.18
CA GLU A 296 6.97 25.38 19.51
C GLU A 296 8.23 25.66 20.34
N ILE A 297 9.45 25.50 19.78
CA ILE A 297 10.71 25.80 20.44
C ILE A 297 10.79 27.26 20.90
N LYS A 298 10.27 28.21 20.10
CA LYS A 298 10.23 29.62 20.52
C LYS A 298 9.34 29.87 21.74
N GLY A 299 8.33 29.02 21.95
CA GLY A 299 7.45 29.04 23.13
C GLY A 299 8.04 28.35 24.37
N LEU A 300 9.07 27.49 24.21
CA LEU A 300 9.69 26.76 25.31
C LEU A 300 10.54 27.66 26.20
N THR A 301 10.59 27.31 27.48
CA THR A 301 11.55 27.89 28.41
C THR A 301 12.99 27.51 28.06
N GLU A 302 13.97 28.22 28.62
CA GLU A 302 15.40 27.88 28.45
C GLU A 302 15.73 26.44 28.89
N LYS A 303 14.97 25.87 29.81
CA LYS A 303 15.11 24.48 30.26
C LYS A 303 14.62 23.51 29.17
N GLY A 304 13.47 23.77 28.57
CA GLY A 304 12.91 22.97 27.46
C GLY A 304 13.81 23.01 26.23
N LYS A 305 14.34 24.20 25.86
CA LYS A 305 15.33 24.34 24.75
C LYS A 305 16.59 23.50 24.97
N ARG A 306 17.11 23.44 26.21
CA ARG A 306 18.26 22.58 26.54
C ARG A 306 17.95 21.09 26.45
N SER A 307 16.74 20.70 26.80
CA SER A 307 16.26 19.31 26.68
C SER A 307 16.19 18.88 25.20
N LEU A 308 15.68 19.73 24.34
CA LEU A 308 15.60 19.51 22.90
C LEU A 308 16.98 19.40 22.23
N ASN A 309 17.90 20.28 22.59
CA ASN A 309 19.27 20.23 22.10
C ASN A 309 19.98 18.92 22.50
N LYS A 310 19.64 18.32 23.65
CA LYS A 310 20.13 17.02 24.06
C LYS A 310 19.49 15.87 23.27
N LEU A 311 18.24 15.99 22.85
CA LEU A 311 17.55 15.00 22.01
C LEU A 311 18.10 14.99 20.59
N ASN A 312 18.39 16.16 20.02
CA ASN A 312 19.01 16.29 18.68
C ASN A 312 20.45 15.73 18.62
N VAL A 313 21.15 15.63 19.76
CA VAL A 313 22.51 15.07 19.86
C VAL A 313 22.49 13.55 20.10
N LYS A 314 21.39 12.98 20.56
CA LYS A 314 21.19 11.53 20.59
C LYS A 314 20.66 11.01 19.26
N THR A 315 21.44 11.17 18.20
CA THR A 315 21.37 10.30 17.05
C THR A 315 21.69 8.90 17.57
N ILE A 316 20.68 8.10 17.77
CA ILE A 316 20.86 6.69 18.11
C ILE A 316 21.53 6.10 16.87
N HIS A 317 22.83 5.85 16.96
CA HIS A 317 23.51 4.95 16.04
C HIS A 317 22.89 3.58 16.27
N ALA A 318 21.83 3.28 15.54
CA ALA A 318 21.33 1.92 15.39
C ALA A 318 22.52 1.11 14.87
N LYS A 319 22.89 0.08 15.60
CA LYS A 319 23.93 -0.85 15.20
C LYS A 319 23.57 -1.38 13.82
N LYS A 320 24.52 -1.33 12.92
CA LYS A 320 24.42 -1.59 11.49
C LYS A 320 24.01 -3.02 11.12
N ASP A 321 23.79 -3.90 12.11
CA ASP A 321 23.66 -5.35 11.92
C ASP A 321 22.33 -5.96 12.41
N GLU A 322 21.38 -5.17 12.90
CA GLU A 322 20.03 -5.66 13.15
C GLU A 322 19.16 -5.34 11.91
N VAL A 323 18.94 -6.35 11.07
CA VAL A 323 17.81 -6.37 10.13
C VAL A 323 16.56 -6.30 11.01
N GLN A 324 16.07 -5.10 11.26
CA GLN A 324 14.81 -4.92 11.96
C GLN A 324 13.73 -5.54 11.07
N TYR A 325 13.19 -6.66 11.51
CA TYR A 325 11.99 -7.27 10.95
C TYR A 325 10.86 -6.25 11.12
N THR A 326 10.62 -5.46 10.11
CA THR A 326 9.45 -4.58 10.09
C THR A 326 8.26 -5.48 9.75
N GLY A 327 7.22 -5.47 10.58
CA GLY A 327 6.01 -6.27 10.39
C GLY A 327 5.32 -6.08 9.02
N PHE A 328 5.86 -5.19 8.19
CA PHE A 328 5.40 -4.93 6.83
C PHE A 328 5.67 -6.12 5.88
N HIS A 329 6.74 -6.87 6.06
CA HIS A 329 6.97 -8.11 5.31
C HIS A 329 5.82 -9.11 5.52
N LYS A 330 5.29 -9.18 6.73
CA LYS A 330 4.12 -10.01 7.03
C LYS A 330 2.87 -9.56 6.26
N VAL A 331 2.66 -8.25 6.12
CA VAL A 331 1.55 -7.72 5.31
C VAL A 331 1.66 -8.15 3.86
N ILE A 332 2.87 -8.08 3.28
CA ILE A 332 3.12 -8.54 1.90
C ILE A 332 2.86 -10.04 1.80
N ILE A 333 3.40 -10.84 2.72
CA ILE A 333 3.23 -12.30 2.75
C ILE A 333 1.75 -12.66 2.87
N ASP A 334 1.03 -12.09 3.84
CA ASP A 334 -0.40 -12.35 4.05
C ASP A 334 -1.25 -11.92 2.85
N THR A 335 -0.88 -10.81 2.20
CA THR A 335 -1.55 -10.34 0.98
C THR A 335 -1.33 -11.32 -0.16
N LEU A 336 -0.09 -11.77 -0.37
CA LEU A 336 0.26 -12.74 -1.39
C LEU A 336 -0.42 -14.09 -1.16
N LEU A 337 -0.56 -14.53 0.09
CA LEU A 337 -1.27 -15.78 0.44
C LEU A 337 -2.79 -15.65 0.21
N LYS A 338 -3.39 -14.50 0.50
CA LYS A 338 -4.83 -14.27 0.38
C LYS A 338 -5.28 -13.92 -1.04
N TYR A 339 -4.37 -13.50 -1.88
CA TYR A 339 -4.68 -13.00 -3.23
C TYR A 339 -5.47 -13.99 -4.11
N ASN A 340 -5.50 -15.25 -3.75
CA ASN A 340 -6.14 -16.31 -4.52
C ASN A 340 -7.63 -16.54 -4.20
N SER A 341 -8.21 -15.86 -3.24
CA SER A 341 -9.49 -16.35 -2.66
C SER A 341 -10.76 -15.65 -3.14
N SER A 342 -10.70 -14.57 -3.92
CA SER A 342 -11.89 -13.73 -4.09
C SER A 342 -12.33 -13.39 -5.52
N GLN A 343 -11.65 -13.84 -6.56
CA GLN A 343 -12.11 -13.57 -7.94
C GLN A 343 -12.42 -14.87 -8.68
N GLY A 344 -13.64 -15.02 -9.19
CA GLY A 344 -14.12 -16.20 -9.92
C GLY A 344 -13.34 -16.51 -11.22
N ILE A 345 -12.46 -15.61 -11.67
CA ILE A 345 -11.61 -15.76 -12.87
C ILE A 345 -10.17 -15.96 -12.40
N SER A 346 -9.60 -17.16 -12.64
CA SER A 346 -8.22 -17.47 -12.31
C SER A 346 -7.25 -16.99 -13.38
N ARG A 347 -6.08 -16.53 -12.97
CA ARG A 347 -4.97 -16.24 -13.89
C ARG A 347 -4.37 -17.52 -14.43
N ILE A 348 -3.84 -17.42 -15.63
CA ILE A 348 -3.06 -18.48 -16.28
C ILE A 348 -1.56 -18.18 -16.11
N PHE A 349 -0.82 -19.14 -15.63
CA PHE A 349 0.64 -19.14 -15.66
C PHE A 349 1.14 -20.22 -16.60
N VAL A 350 1.97 -19.84 -17.56
CA VAL A 350 2.61 -20.75 -18.52
C VAL A 350 4.07 -20.88 -18.12
N ALA A 351 4.45 -22.05 -17.60
CA ALA A 351 5.81 -22.36 -17.20
C ALA A 351 6.74 -22.56 -18.43
N GLU A 352 8.06 -22.49 -18.24
CA GLU A 352 9.05 -22.70 -19.29
C GLU A 352 8.87 -24.06 -19.99
N ASN A 353 8.51 -25.10 -19.26
CA ASN A 353 8.24 -26.43 -19.80
C ASN A 353 6.87 -26.56 -20.51
N GLY A 354 6.14 -25.45 -20.70
CA GLY A 354 4.81 -25.40 -21.29
C GLY A 354 3.68 -25.90 -20.40
N SER A 355 3.90 -26.20 -19.13
CA SER A 355 2.83 -26.52 -18.19
C SER A 355 1.99 -25.27 -17.91
N ILE A 356 0.65 -25.47 -17.86
CA ILE A 356 -0.33 -24.41 -17.70
C ILE A 356 -0.99 -24.55 -16.33
N TYR A 357 -0.88 -23.52 -15.52
CA TYR A 357 -1.42 -23.50 -14.16
C TYR A 357 -2.49 -22.43 -14.01
N LEU A 358 -3.51 -22.74 -13.22
CA LEU A 358 -4.53 -21.80 -12.73
C LEU A 358 -4.11 -21.35 -11.34
N THR A 359 -3.46 -20.19 -11.27
CA THR A 359 -2.78 -19.77 -10.05
C THR A 359 -3.71 -19.38 -8.92
N ASP A 360 -4.89 -18.85 -9.25
CA ASP A 360 -5.89 -18.45 -8.26
C ASP A 360 -6.81 -19.61 -7.82
N ARG A 361 -6.53 -20.81 -8.32
CA ARG A 361 -7.20 -22.07 -7.95
C ARG A 361 -6.20 -23.09 -7.38
N ASN A 362 -5.49 -22.69 -6.34
CA ASN A 362 -4.46 -23.51 -5.67
C ASN A 362 -3.36 -24.01 -6.62
N ASN A 363 -3.00 -23.19 -7.60
CA ASN A 363 -1.97 -23.50 -8.57
C ASN A 363 -2.18 -24.83 -9.33
N ILE A 364 -3.45 -25.17 -9.60
CA ILE A 364 -3.82 -26.43 -10.24
C ILE A 364 -3.31 -26.44 -11.68
N GLU A 365 -2.58 -27.50 -12.06
CA GLU A 365 -2.17 -27.72 -13.45
C GLU A 365 -3.37 -28.16 -14.30
N VAL A 366 -3.58 -27.46 -15.42
CA VAL A 366 -4.51 -27.90 -16.48
C VAL A 366 -3.81 -28.93 -17.33
N LYS A 367 -3.99 -30.20 -17.01
CA LYS A 367 -3.30 -31.33 -17.64
C LYS A 367 -3.78 -31.54 -19.08
N MET A 368 -2.86 -31.41 -20.03
CA MET A 368 -3.10 -31.59 -21.46
C MET A 368 -1.91 -32.30 -22.10
N SER A 369 -2.13 -32.91 -23.29
CA SER A 369 -1.02 -33.40 -24.10
C SER A 369 -0.13 -32.25 -24.60
N SER A 370 1.15 -32.51 -24.86
CA SER A 370 2.10 -31.49 -25.32
C SER A 370 1.61 -30.73 -26.56
N ILE A 371 1.00 -31.45 -27.53
CA ILE A 371 0.47 -30.81 -28.73
C ILE A 371 -0.75 -29.93 -28.47
N SER A 372 -1.62 -30.30 -27.53
CA SER A 372 -2.75 -29.45 -27.08
C SER A 372 -2.24 -28.22 -26.30
N LYS A 373 -1.20 -28.38 -25.47
CA LYS A 373 -0.52 -27.26 -24.79
C LYS A 373 0.08 -26.29 -25.82
N ALA A 374 0.79 -26.80 -26.83
CA ALA A 374 1.38 -25.98 -27.89
C ALA A 374 0.33 -25.16 -28.63
N LEU A 375 -0.78 -25.81 -29.00
CA LEU A 375 -1.88 -25.14 -29.68
C LEU A 375 -2.50 -24.05 -28.78
N TYR A 376 -2.72 -24.34 -27.52
CA TYR A 376 -3.29 -23.38 -26.58
C TYR A 376 -2.37 -22.17 -26.35
N ILE A 377 -1.07 -22.41 -26.18
CA ILE A 377 -0.05 -21.35 -26.05
C ILE A 377 -0.02 -20.48 -27.31
N LEU A 378 -0.10 -21.05 -28.52
CA LEU A 378 -0.20 -20.29 -29.75
C LEU A 378 -1.38 -19.31 -29.72
N PHE A 379 -2.57 -19.77 -29.29
CA PHE A 379 -3.75 -18.88 -29.15
C PHE A 379 -3.61 -17.85 -28.04
N LEU A 380 -2.86 -18.13 -26.98
CA LEU A 380 -2.55 -17.14 -25.95
C LEU A 380 -1.64 -16.02 -26.46
N LEU A 381 -0.71 -16.32 -27.36
CA LEU A 381 0.19 -15.34 -27.97
C LEU A 381 -0.50 -14.44 -28.99
N HIS A 382 -1.52 -14.96 -29.69
CA HIS A 382 -2.26 -14.25 -30.72
C HIS A 382 -3.58 -13.67 -30.18
N THR A 383 -3.50 -12.47 -29.62
CA THR A 383 -4.65 -11.78 -28.96
C THR A 383 -5.77 -11.43 -29.93
N GLU A 384 -5.41 -11.12 -31.19
CA GLU A 384 -6.34 -10.81 -32.27
C GLU A 384 -7.09 -12.04 -32.82
N GLY A 385 -6.72 -13.22 -32.37
CA GLY A 385 -7.27 -14.51 -32.78
C GLY A 385 -6.75 -15.00 -34.10
N ILE A 386 -6.90 -16.32 -34.35
CA ILE A 386 -6.44 -17.02 -35.52
C ILE A 386 -7.64 -17.63 -36.27
N LYS A 387 -7.71 -17.39 -37.59
CA LYS A 387 -8.63 -18.15 -38.44
C LYS A 387 -8.06 -19.54 -38.69
N LEU A 388 -8.84 -20.58 -38.43
CA LEU A 388 -8.35 -21.95 -38.54
C LEU A 388 -7.81 -22.27 -39.97
N ASN A 389 -8.43 -21.67 -41.01
CA ASN A 389 -7.98 -21.84 -42.40
C ASN A 389 -6.61 -21.24 -42.67
N TYR A 390 -6.13 -20.32 -41.81
CA TYR A 390 -4.81 -19.69 -41.94
C TYR A 390 -3.85 -20.19 -40.83
N LEU A 391 -4.17 -21.30 -40.17
CA LEU A 391 -3.25 -21.86 -39.18
C LEU A 391 -1.92 -22.30 -39.77
N VAL A 392 -1.91 -22.62 -41.05
CA VAL A 392 -0.69 -22.94 -41.82
C VAL A 392 0.35 -21.81 -41.78
N ASP A 393 -0.09 -20.55 -41.72
CA ASP A 393 0.78 -19.39 -41.61
C ASP A 393 1.56 -19.37 -40.30
N HIS A 394 1.02 -20.00 -39.25
CA HIS A 394 1.62 -20.12 -37.93
C HIS A 394 2.38 -21.45 -37.70
N LYS A 395 2.55 -22.27 -38.77
CA LYS A 395 3.20 -23.59 -38.68
C LYS A 395 4.58 -23.53 -38.02
N LYS A 396 5.42 -22.57 -38.42
CA LYS A 396 6.78 -22.42 -37.88
C LYS A 396 6.77 -22.10 -36.36
N GLN A 397 5.89 -21.22 -35.93
CA GLN A 397 5.75 -20.86 -34.52
C GLN A 397 5.17 -22.03 -33.69
N LEU A 398 4.14 -22.70 -34.21
CA LEU A 398 3.59 -23.90 -33.58
C LEU A 398 4.63 -25.00 -33.41
N TYR A 399 5.49 -25.21 -34.46
CA TYR A 399 6.58 -26.15 -34.39
C TYR A 399 7.60 -25.76 -33.32
N LYS A 400 8.02 -24.48 -33.24
CA LYS A 400 8.95 -23.99 -32.22
C LYS A 400 8.41 -24.27 -30.82
N ILE A 401 7.14 -23.90 -30.57
CA ILE A 401 6.46 -24.14 -29.27
C ILE A 401 6.41 -25.64 -28.97
N TYR A 402 5.94 -26.46 -29.94
CA TYR A 402 5.75 -27.90 -29.71
C TYR A 402 7.07 -28.61 -29.45
N ARG A 403 8.13 -28.27 -30.22
CA ARG A 403 9.48 -28.80 -30.03
C ARG A 403 10.02 -28.49 -28.62
N HIS A 404 9.78 -27.28 -28.16
CA HIS A 404 10.25 -26.84 -26.85
C HIS A 404 9.60 -27.63 -25.70
N ILE A 405 8.31 -27.95 -25.81
CA ILE A 405 7.55 -28.60 -24.70
C ILE A 405 7.39 -30.12 -24.90
N SER A 406 7.79 -30.66 -26.03
CA SER A 406 7.68 -32.09 -26.32
C SER A 406 8.84 -32.87 -25.74
N THR A 407 8.54 -34.04 -25.21
CA THR A 407 9.56 -35.03 -24.77
C THR A 407 10.04 -35.91 -25.90
N TYR A 408 9.45 -35.81 -27.11
CA TYR A 408 9.87 -36.58 -28.28
C TYR A 408 11.11 -35.96 -28.91
N GLY A 409 12.13 -36.80 -29.17
CA GLY A 409 13.42 -36.36 -29.74
C GLY A 409 13.49 -36.37 -31.28
N GLU A 410 12.51 -36.99 -31.96
CA GLU A 410 12.52 -37.14 -33.43
C GLU A 410 11.72 -36.01 -34.09
N ASP A 411 12.42 -35.15 -34.84
CA ASP A 411 11.83 -34.03 -35.56
C ASP A 411 10.74 -34.45 -36.56
N GLU A 412 10.87 -35.61 -37.20
CA GLU A 412 9.91 -36.12 -38.19
C GLU A 412 8.52 -36.38 -37.55
N LEU A 413 8.47 -36.94 -36.34
CA LEU A 413 7.23 -37.18 -35.62
C LEU A 413 6.57 -35.85 -35.21
N LEU A 414 7.38 -34.84 -34.84
CA LEU A 414 6.87 -33.51 -34.47
C LEU A 414 6.26 -32.82 -35.70
N TYR A 415 6.91 -32.88 -36.86
CA TYR A 415 6.38 -32.32 -38.11
C TYR A 415 5.06 -33.00 -38.50
N THR A 416 5.00 -34.32 -38.46
CA THR A 416 3.81 -35.10 -38.80
C THR A 416 2.62 -34.72 -37.85
N ALA A 417 2.88 -34.57 -36.57
CA ALA A 417 1.84 -34.17 -35.61
C ALA A 417 1.29 -32.78 -35.91
N ILE A 418 2.15 -31.83 -36.30
CA ILE A 418 1.75 -30.48 -36.66
C ILE A 418 1.01 -30.45 -37.98
N ASP A 419 1.50 -31.19 -39.02
CA ASP A 419 0.82 -31.29 -40.30
C ASP A 419 -0.61 -31.83 -40.14
N ASN A 420 -0.81 -32.82 -39.27
CA ASN A 420 -2.15 -33.31 -38.93
C ASN A 420 -3.03 -32.27 -38.23
N ILE A 421 -2.46 -31.31 -37.48
CA ILE A 421 -3.24 -30.24 -36.83
C ILE A 421 -3.61 -29.15 -37.81
N ILE A 422 -2.72 -28.72 -38.68
CA ILE A 422 -2.97 -27.66 -39.67
C ILE A 422 -3.83 -28.13 -40.84
N ASP A 423 -3.98 -29.43 -41.03
CA ASP A 423 -4.89 -29.98 -42.04
C ASP A 423 -6.34 -29.72 -41.68
N ILE A 424 -6.95 -28.78 -42.39
CA ILE A 424 -8.34 -28.34 -42.18
C ILE A 424 -9.36 -29.40 -42.65
N THR A 425 -8.95 -30.36 -43.45
CA THR A 425 -9.82 -31.46 -43.91
C THR A 425 -9.93 -32.57 -42.87
N GLY A 426 -8.97 -32.62 -41.96
CA GLY A 426 -8.90 -33.60 -40.88
C GLY A 426 -9.73 -33.22 -39.64
N THR A 427 -9.88 -34.17 -38.73
CA THR A 427 -10.58 -33.98 -37.43
C THR A 427 -9.63 -33.63 -36.30
N THR A 428 -8.31 -33.64 -36.50
CA THR A 428 -7.27 -33.54 -35.49
C THR A 428 -7.33 -32.18 -34.76
N MET A 429 -7.52 -31.07 -35.48
CA MET A 429 -7.66 -29.74 -34.93
C MET A 429 -8.85 -29.66 -33.96
N SER A 430 -10.03 -30.03 -34.44
CA SER A 430 -11.25 -29.99 -33.62
C SER A 430 -11.17 -30.92 -32.40
N ALA A 431 -10.51 -32.08 -32.56
CA ALA A 431 -10.27 -32.98 -31.43
C ALA A 431 -9.34 -32.37 -30.40
N ASN A 432 -8.29 -31.64 -30.79
CA ASN A 432 -7.41 -30.94 -29.81
C ASN A 432 -8.11 -29.77 -29.13
N ILE A 433 -8.89 -28.96 -29.85
CA ILE A 433 -9.72 -27.92 -29.24
C ILE A 433 -10.70 -28.51 -28.21
N SER A 434 -11.33 -29.64 -28.54
CA SER A 434 -12.22 -30.37 -27.62
C SER A 434 -11.49 -30.92 -26.40
N ARG A 435 -10.26 -31.42 -26.54
CA ARG A 435 -9.40 -31.86 -25.43
C ARG A 435 -9.01 -30.68 -24.52
N ILE A 436 -8.63 -29.54 -25.10
CA ILE A 436 -8.37 -28.29 -24.36
C ILE A 436 -9.61 -27.89 -23.57
N LYS A 437 -10.79 -27.85 -24.22
CA LYS A 437 -12.05 -27.56 -23.54
C LYS A 437 -12.29 -28.52 -22.37
N LYS A 438 -12.15 -29.84 -22.59
CA LYS A 438 -12.34 -30.84 -21.55
C LYS A 438 -11.38 -30.63 -20.36
N ALA A 439 -10.13 -30.30 -20.63
CA ALA A 439 -9.13 -30.05 -19.60
C ALA A 439 -9.49 -28.85 -18.72
N PHE A 440 -9.90 -27.73 -19.30
CA PHE A 440 -10.34 -26.55 -18.51
C PHE A 440 -11.65 -26.80 -17.77
N VAL A 441 -12.65 -27.43 -18.42
CA VAL A 441 -13.94 -27.74 -17.78
C VAL A 441 -13.76 -28.72 -16.61
N SER A 442 -12.82 -29.66 -16.70
CA SER A 442 -12.55 -30.60 -15.58
C SER A 442 -12.02 -29.91 -14.33
N VAL A 443 -11.41 -28.73 -14.44
CA VAL A 443 -10.82 -27.99 -13.33
C VAL A 443 -11.71 -26.84 -12.88
N LEU A 444 -12.38 -26.15 -13.81
CA LEU A 444 -13.13 -24.92 -13.57
C LEU A 444 -14.66 -25.09 -13.62
N GLY A 445 -15.16 -26.23 -14.14
CA GLY A 445 -16.60 -26.41 -14.34
C GLY A 445 -17.17 -25.36 -15.30
N ASP A 446 -18.23 -24.69 -14.88
CA ASP A 446 -18.93 -23.66 -15.66
C ASP A 446 -18.09 -22.37 -15.84
N ASP A 447 -17.13 -22.10 -14.94
CA ASP A 447 -16.23 -20.95 -15.01
C ASP A 447 -15.19 -21.05 -16.14
N ALA A 448 -15.11 -22.20 -16.85
CA ALA A 448 -14.14 -22.42 -17.91
C ALA A 448 -14.34 -21.53 -19.15
N THR A 449 -15.50 -20.94 -19.33
CA THR A 449 -15.91 -20.28 -20.60
C THR A 449 -14.90 -19.27 -21.12
N LEU A 450 -14.31 -18.43 -20.25
CA LEU A 450 -13.35 -17.41 -20.65
C LEU A 450 -12.00 -17.97 -21.11
N TYR A 451 -11.68 -19.20 -20.73
CA TYR A 451 -10.40 -19.87 -21.02
C TYR A 451 -10.44 -20.68 -22.31
N LEU A 452 -11.61 -20.86 -22.92
CA LEU A 452 -11.78 -21.71 -24.07
C LEU A 452 -11.41 -20.99 -25.37
N ILE A 453 -10.88 -21.75 -26.33
CA ILE A 453 -10.72 -21.29 -27.72
C ILE A 453 -12.10 -21.24 -28.34
N GLN A 454 -12.64 -20.04 -28.57
CA GLN A 454 -14.01 -19.78 -29.04
C GLN A 454 -14.03 -18.96 -30.33
N GLY A 455 -15.11 -19.04 -31.07
CA GLY A 455 -15.41 -18.29 -32.28
C GLY A 455 -16.31 -19.09 -33.20
N ASN A 456 -17.03 -18.39 -34.10
CA ASN A 456 -17.92 -19.01 -35.04
C ASN A 456 -17.14 -19.75 -36.16
N ARG A 457 -17.89 -20.53 -36.94
CA ARG A 457 -17.32 -21.18 -38.13
C ARG A 457 -16.89 -20.12 -39.15
N ASN A 458 -15.67 -20.26 -39.68
CA ASN A 458 -15.05 -19.30 -40.61
C ASN A 458 -14.63 -17.95 -40.04
N GLU A 459 -14.81 -17.70 -38.76
CA GLU A 459 -14.31 -16.52 -38.05
C GLU A 459 -12.98 -16.81 -37.32
N LYS A 460 -12.33 -15.75 -36.85
CA LYS A 460 -11.18 -15.90 -35.97
C LYS A 460 -11.62 -16.54 -34.65
N LYS A 461 -10.86 -17.52 -34.20
CA LYS A 461 -11.01 -18.08 -32.86
C LYS A 461 -10.06 -17.37 -31.91
N THR A 462 -10.57 -17.07 -30.72
CA THR A 462 -9.84 -16.36 -29.66
C THR A 462 -10.06 -17.04 -28.33
N ILE A 463 -9.21 -16.71 -27.37
CA ILE A 463 -9.44 -16.97 -25.95
C ILE A 463 -9.86 -15.63 -25.35
N ASN A 464 -11.05 -15.57 -24.74
CA ASN A 464 -11.66 -14.32 -24.25
C ASN A 464 -11.15 -13.89 -22.85
N LEU A 465 -10.15 -14.57 -22.31
CA LEU A 465 -9.51 -14.18 -21.07
C LEU A 465 -8.71 -12.90 -21.29
N ASP A 466 -8.84 -11.93 -20.37
CA ASP A 466 -8.02 -10.70 -20.38
C ASP A 466 -6.53 -11.10 -20.34
N ARG A 467 -5.75 -10.56 -21.28
CA ARG A 467 -4.31 -10.90 -21.42
C ARG A 467 -3.49 -10.43 -20.22
N LYS A 468 -3.96 -9.50 -19.43
CA LYS A 468 -3.37 -9.14 -18.13
C LYS A 468 -3.40 -10.31 -17.13
N LEU A 469 -4.31 -11.27 -17.32
CA LEU A 469 -4.42 -12.48 -16.53
C LEU A 469 -3.58 -13.65 -17.06
N VAL A 470 -2.76 -13.42 -18.08
CA VAL A 470 -1.90 -14.46 -18.69
C VAL A 470 -0.44 -14.09 -18.48
N VAL A 471 0.28 -14.90 -17.75
CA VAL A 471 1.69 -14.71 -17.42
C VAL A 471 2.51 -15.87 -17.96
N PHE A 472 3.56 -15.54 -18.68
CA PHE A 472 4.58 -16.49 -19.15
C PHE A 472 5.81 -16.38 -18.26
N GLU A 473 6.34 -17.51 -17.79
CA GLU A 473 7.61 -17.53 -17.05
C GLU A 473 8.75 -16.99 -17.91
N ASN A 474 8.79 -17.41 -19.18
CA ASN A 474 9.73 -16.90 -20.18
C ASN A 474 9.04 -16.86 -21.54
N ARG A 475 8.43 -15.74 -21.90
CA ARG A 475 7.64 -15.59 -23.13
C ARG A 475 8.47 -15.77 -24.41
N SER A 476 9.75 -15.38 -24.38
CA SER A 476 10.64 -15.46 -25.55
C SER A 476 10.91 -16.91 -26.04
N LEU A 477 10.69 -17.92 -25.20
CA LEU A 477 10.80 -19.31 -25.57
C LEU A 477 9.70 -19.74 -26.53
N PHE A 478 8.54 -19.06 -26.51
CA PHE A 478 7.36 -19.41 -27.31
C PHE A 478 7.13 -18.49 -28.51
N GLU A 479 7.74 -17.30 -28.52
CA GLU A 479 7.78 -16.39 -29.68
C GLU A 479 8.86 -16.80 -30.70
#